data_1ff5b29e2c33ebbba7b48f73c46d93c6
#
_entry.id   1ff5b29e2c33ebbba7b48f73c46d93c6
#
_cell.length_a   1.000
_cell.length_b   1.000
_cell.length_c   1.000
_cell.angle_alpha   90.00
_cell.angle_beta   90.00
_cell.angle_gamma   90.00
#
_symmetry.space_group_name_H-M   'P 1'
#
loop_
_entity.id
_entity.type
_entity.pdbx_description
1 polymer ?
#
loop_
_entity_poly.entity_id
_entity_poly.type
_entity_poly.pdbx_seq_one_letter_code
_entity_poly.pdbx_strand_id
1 'polypeptide(L)'
;MKKINLQLFDESRAALLRNAIADYAEIDGTYELMGTGFTTLDESPNAQTDSETYINESTASTDITGYETEFSYESRLIPSQKAIYKLWKMGRDHATGTDAQLKYVRVELFNPIGEATEAAAEFTARLFTVANEVSDNSGAGGEKISVSGTLHAVGDPIQGKFDTVSKKFTAGTFAGKYDPPPSRKQVNTGSVLLAQRGQ
;
A
#
# COMPACT_ATOMS: atom_id res chain seq x y z
N MET A 1 -51.74 -5.59 4.49
CA MET A 1 -50.47 -6.16 4.95
C MET A 1 -49.32 -5.55 4.18
N LYS A 2 -48.51 -4.68 4.83
CA LYS A 2 -47.27 -4.13 4.22
C LYS A 2 -46.26 -5.25 4.17
N LYS A 3 -45.79 -5.64 2.96
CA LYS A 3 -44.66 -6.55 2.77
C LYS A 3 -43.40 -5.81 3.20
N ILE A 4 -42.77 -6.25 4.26
CA ILE A 4 -41.43 -5.83 4.64
C ILE A 4 -40.50 -6.49 3.64
N ASN A 5 -39.94 -5.72 2.69
CA ASN A 5 -38.82 -6.16 1.88
C ASN A 5 -37.63 -6.37 2.84
N LEU A 6 -37.34 -7.61 3.15
CA LEU A 6 -36.08 -8.00 3.76
C LEU A 6 -35.01 -7.72 2.68
N GLN A 7 -34.34 -6.55 2.79
CA GLN A 7 -33.17 -6.32 1.96
C GLN A 7 -32.14 -7.39 2.33
N LEU A 8 -31.91 -8.32 1.43
CA LEU A 8 -30.70 -9.14 1.44
C LEU A 8 -29.54 -8.14 1.56
N PHE A 9 -28.66 -8.38 2.52
CA PHE A 9 -27.43 -7.60 2.67
C PHE A 9 -26.68 -7.70 1.34
N ASP A 10 -26.70 -6.59 0.60
CA ASP A 10 -25.94 -6.43 -0.62
C ASP A 10 -24.46 -6.49 -0.24
N GLU A 11 -23.70 -7.40 -0.83
CA GLU A 11 -22.24 -7.53 -0.61
C GLU A 11 -21.50 -6.20 -0.78
N SER A 12 -22.09 -5.27 -1.54
CA SER A 12 -21.56 -3.91 -1.77
C SER A 12 -21.51 -3.01 -0.52
N ARG A 13 -22.17 -3.42 0.59
CA ARG A 13 -22.22 -2.66 1.86
C ARG A 13 -21.44 -3.31 3.00
N ALA A 14 -20.81 -4.43 2.77
CA ALA A 14 -20.01 -5.10 3.79
C ALA A 14 -18.68 -4.38 4.00
N ALA A 15 -18.37 -3.99 5.25
CA ALA A 15 -17.06 -3.46 5.60
C ALA A 15 -15.99 -4.54 5.43
N LEU A 16 -14.85 -4.15 4.86
CA LEU A 16 -13.73 -5.06 4.68
C LEU A 16 -13.04 -5.36 6.01
N LEU A 17 -12.66 -6.59 6.20
CA LEU A 17 -11.82 -7.00 7.32
C LEU A 17 -10.34 -6.72 7.00
N ARG A 18 -9.50 -6.56 8.02
CA ARG A 18 -8.05 -6.29 7.86
C ARG A 18 -7.32 -7.33 7.00
N ASN A 19 -7.75 -8.60 7.05
CA ASN A 19 -7.19 -9.68 6.23
C ASN A 19 -7.51 -9.58 4.72
N ALA A 20 -8.32 -8.61 4.30
CA ALA A 20 -8.52 -8.26 2.90
C ALA A 20 -7.34 -7.43 2.32
N ILE A 21 -6.36 -7.09 3.15
CA ILE A 21 -5.10 -6.45 2.74
C ILE A 21 -3.95 -7.37 3.17
N ALA A 22 -3.01 -7.62 2.26
CA ALA A 22 -1.80 -8.37 2.54
C ALA A 22 -0.57 -7.48 2.34
N ASP A 23 0.37 -7.59 3.27
CA ASP A 23 1.59 -6.79 3.29
C ASP A 23 2.80 -7.69 3.10
N TYR A 24 3.72 -7.30 2.24
CA TYR A 24 4.93 -8.05 1.92
C TYR A 24 6.17 -7.17 2.03
N ALA A 25 7.24 -7.71 2.60
CA ALA A 25 8.55 -7.09 2.62
C ALA A 25 9.52 -7.86 1.72
N GLU A 26 10.35 -7.17 0.96
CA GLU A 26 11.40 -7.82 0.18
C GLU A 26 12.59 -8.19 1.08
N ILE A 27 12.85 -9.48 1.20
CA ILE A 27 13.95 -10.03 1.99
C ILE A 27 14.79 -10.91 1.05
N ASP A 28 16.05 -10.56 0.88
CA ASP A 28 17.00 -11.28 0.04
C ASP A 28 16.46 -11.57 -1.39
N GLY A 29 15.80 -10.55 -1.99
CA GLY A 29 15.24 -10.63 -3.34
C GLY A 29 13.92 -11.40 -3.47
N THR A 30 13.29 -11.77 -2.34
CA THR A 30 11.97 -12.44 -2.31
C THR A 30 10.99 -11.68 -1.43
N TYR A 31 9.76 -11.54 -1.88
CA TYR A 31 8.69 -10.94 -1.07
C TYR A 31 8.18 -11.94 -0.03
N GLU A 32 8.36 -11.62 1.24
CA GLU A 32 7.89 -12.41 2.38
C GLU A 32 6.67 -11.75 3.02
N LEU A 33 5.63 -12.56 3.28
CA LEU A 33 4.38 -12.08 3.87
C LEU A 33 4.60 -11.58 5.31
N MET A 34 4.15 -10.38 5.60
CA MET A 34 4.10 -9.78 6.93
C MET A 34 2.76 -10.16 7.61
N GLY A 35 2.63 -11.44 7.94
CA GLY A 35 1.39 -12.00 8.50
C GLY A 35 1.59 -12.57 9.89
N THR A 36 2.02 -13.82 9.97
CA THR A 36 2.21 -14.51 11.26
C THR A 36 3.18 -13.76 12.16
N GLY A 37 2.70 -13.40 13.35
CA GLY A 37 3.48 -12.66 14.35
C GLY A 37 3.24 -11.15 14.34
N PHE A 38 2.78 -10.57 13.23
CA PHE A 38 2.30 -9.19 13.23
C PHE A 38 0.91 -9.12 13.84
N THR A 39 0.71 -8.21 14.78
CA THR A 39 -0.57 -7.94 15.45
C THR A 39 -1.24 -6.70 14.89
N THR A 40 -0.45 -5.71 14.49
CA THR A 40 -0.90 -4.50 13.80
C THR A 40 0.05 -4.15 12.66
N LEU A 41 -0.49 -3.52 11.62
CA LEU A 41 0.27 -2.89 10.55
C LEU A 41 -0.67 -1.87 9.87
N ASP A 42 -0.58 -0.63 10.33
CA ASP A 42 -1.52 0.43 10.00
C ASP A 42 -0.87 1.47 9.08
N GLU A 43 -1.59 1.90 8.05
CA GLU A 43 -1.17 2.95 7.13
C GLU A 43 -1.69 4.31 7.58
N SER A 44 -0.79 5.27 7.70
CA SER A 44 -1.09 6.67 7.94
C SER A 44 -0.54 7.49 6.77
N PRO A 45 -1.40 7.99 5.88
CA PRO A 45 -0.94 8.77 4.71
C PRO A 45 -0.29 10.10 5.07
N ASN A 46 -0.65 10.72 6.21
CA ASN A 46 -0.10 11.97 6.74
C ASN A 46 -0.04 13.09 5.68
N ALA A 47 -1.21 13.53 5.22
CA ALA A 47 -1.31 14.63 4.26
C ALA A 47 -0.68 15.91 4.81
N GLN A 48 0.22 16.52 4.05
CA GLN A 48 0.80 17.83 4.31
C GLN A 48 -0.08 18.90 3.67
N THR A 49 -0.41 19.94 4.43
CA THR A 49 -1.31 21.00 3.98
C THR A 49 -0.64 22.37 4.07
N ASP A 50 -0.97 23.23 3.12
CA ASP A 50 -0.68 24.65 3.15
C ASP A 50 -1.98 25.45 3.16
N SER A 51 -2.03 26.52 3.93
CA SER A 51 -3.26 27.33 4.11
C SER A 51 -2.97 28.80 4.02
N GLU A 52 -3.66 29.48 3.10
CA GLU A 52 -3.56 30.93 2.91
C GLU A 52 -4.95 31.60 3.01
N THR A 53 -4.98 32.81 3.54
CA THR A 53 -6.18 33.64 3.55
C THR A 53 -5.97 34.84 2.64
N TYR A 54 -6.72 34.91 1.55
CA TYR A 54 -6.65 36.03 0.62
C TYR A 54 -7.33 37.29 1.21
N ILE A 55 -6.88 38.45 0.79
CA ILE A 55 -7.33 39.76 1.34
C ILE A 55 -8.82 40.03 1.18
N ASN A 56 -9.48 39.32 0.30
CA ASN A 56 -10.92 39.43 0.01
C ASN A 56 -11.75 38.30 0.66
N GLU A 57 -11.12 37.43 1.44
CA GLU A 57 -11.74 36.26 2.07
C GLU A 57 -11.62 36.36 3.61
N SER A 58 -12.59 35.81 4.30
CA SER A 58 -12.58 35.66 5.76
C SER A 58 -12.26 34.25 6.22
N THR A 59 -12.12 33.32 5.28
CA THR A 59 -11.83 31.89 5.52
C THR A 59 -10.61 31.50 4.73
N ALA A 60 -9.72 30.71 5.33
CA ALA A 60 -8.54 30.21 4.65
C ALA A 60 -8.87 29.18 3.56
N SER A 61 -8.17 29.27 2.43
CA SER A 61 -8.08 28.22 1.42
C SER A 61 -6.96 27.27 1.81
N THR A 62 -7.22 25.96 1.79
CA THR A 62 -6.26 24.92 2.19
C THR A 62 -5.99 23.97 1.03
N ASP A 63 -4.72 23.79 0.68
CA ASP A 63 -4.24 22.86 -0.34
C ASP A 63 -3.45 21.70 0.29
N ILE A 64 -3.54 20.50 -0.30
CA ILE A 64 -2.70 19.37 0.06
C ILE A 64 -1.45 19.43 -0.80
N THR A 65 -0.29 19.61 -0.17
CA THR A 65 1.02 19.79 -0.83
C THR A 65 1.80 18.49 -1.00
N GLY A 66 1.47 17.45 -0.22
CA GLY A 66 2.15 16.16 -0.28
C GLY A 66 1.64 15.17 0.74
N TYR A 67 2.33 14.03 0.84
CA TYR A 67 2.05 12.98 1.81
C TYR A 67 3.36 12.46 2.40
N GLU A 68 3.37 12.22 3.70
CA GLU A 68 4.46 11.58 4.44
C GLU A 68 3.97 10.24 4.99
N THR A 69 3.75 9.27 4.07
CA THR A 69 3.13 8.00 4.40
C THR A 69 3.99 7.16 5.33
N GLU A 70 3.35 6.63 6.37
CA GLU A 70 3.95 5.78 7.39
C GLU A 70 3.12 4.51 7.58
N PHE A 71 3.81 3.42 8.01
CA PHE A 71 3.19 2.16 8.36
C PHE A 71 3.67 1.74 9.73
N SER A 72 2.85 1.99 10.76
CA SER A 72 3.14 1.58 12.13
C SER A 72 2.86 0.10 12.31
N TYR A 73 3.78 -0.64 12.92
CA TYR A 73 3.62 -2.07 13.16
C TYR A 73 3.90 -2.48 14.60
N GLU A 74 3.21 -3.53 15.04
CA GLU A 74 3.51 -4.29 16.24
C GLU A 74 3.59 -5.78 15.88
N SER A 75 4.60 -6.46 16.42
CA SER A 75 4.83 -7.87 16.14
C SER A 75 5.40 -8.61 17.34
N ARG A 76 5.33 -9.94 17.30
CA ARG A 76 6.04 -10.82 18.23
C ARG A 76 7.29 -11.35 17.53
N LEU A 77 8.45 -11.27 18.19
CA LEU A 77 9.70 -11.74 17.60
C LEU A 77 9.65 -13.27 17.39
N ILE A 78 9.52 -13.68 16.14
CA ILE A 78 9.52 -15.08 15.72
C ILE A 78 10.68 -15.27 14.73
N PRO A 79 11.81 -15.87 15.14
CA PRO A 79 13.02 -15.96 14.31
C PRO A 79 12.82 -16.69 12.97
N SER A 80 11.85 -17.61 12.89
CA SER A 80 11.52 -18.30 11.63
C SER A 80 10.73 -17.45 10.64
N GLN A 81 10.16 -16.33 11.09
CA GLN A 81 9.46 -15.36 10.24
C GLN A 81 10.46 -14.32 9.71
N LYS A 82 10.89 -14.48 8.49
CA LYS A 82 11.99 -13.70 7.89
C LYS A 82 11.75 -12.19 7.93
N ALA A 83 10.51 -11.74 7.67
CA ALA A 83 10.18 -10.32 7.69
C ALA A 83 10.41 -9.71 9.08
N ILE A 84 9.84 -10.31 10.15
CA ILE A 84 10.01 -9.83 11.53
C ILE A 84 11.47 -9.86 11.92
N TYR A 85 12.17 -10.98 11.64
CA TYR A 85 13.57 -11.13 12.00
C TYR A 85 14.46 -10.08 11.31
N LYS A 86 14.18 -9.76 10.03
CA LYS A 86 14.90 -8.73 9.29
C LYS A 86 14.67 -7.34 9.90
N LEU A 87 13.42 -6.97 10.15
CA LEU A 87 13.08 -5.66 10.76
C LEU A 87 13.75 -5.50 12.13
N TRP A 88 13.61 -6.52 13.00
CA TRP A 88 14.27 -6.53 14.31
C TRP A 88 15.79 -6.41 14.19
N LYS A 89 16.41 -7.15 13.25
CA LYS A 89 17.85 -7.14 13.04
C LYS A 89 18.35 -5.75 12.61
N MET A 90 17.62 -5.07 11.73
CA MET A 90 17.94 -3.69 11.32
C MET A 90 18.01 -2.76 12.53
N GLY A 91 17.03 -2.83 13.44
CA GLY A 91 17.06 -2.04 14.68
C GLY A 91 18.20 -2.44 15.62
N ARG A 92 18.40 -3.75 15.85
CA ARG A 92 19.47 -4.26 16.70
C ARG A 92 20.86 -3.82 16.21
N ASP A 93 21.07 -3.83 14.90
CA ASP A 93 22.36 -3.53 14.28
C ASP A 93 22.53 -2.00 14.03
N HIS A 94 21.54 -1.18 14.43
CA HIS A 94 21.50 0.26 14.22
C HIS A 94 21.71 0.65 12.75
N ALA A 95 21.05 -0.07 11.84
CA ALA A 95 21.12 0.21 10.41
C ALA A 95 20.68 1.64 10.10
N THR A 96 21.38 2.30 9.19
CA THR A 96 21.11 3.69 8.78
C THR A 96 21.20 3.85 7.27
N GLY A 97 20.64 4.93 6.74
CA GLY A 97 20.68 5.22 5.31
C GLY A 97 20.01 4.11 4.48
N THR A 98 20.69 3.66 3.44
CA THR A 98 20.17 2.60 2.56
C THR A 98 20.06 1.22 3.23
N ASP A 99 20.86 0.95 4.26
CA ASP A 99 20.83 -0.32 5.00
C ASP A 99 19.59 -0.44 5.90
N ALA A 100 18.98 0.71 6.25
CA ALA A 100 17.70 0.78 6.94
C ALA A 100 16.49 0.68 5.97
N GLN A 101 16.72 0.62 4.65
CA GLN A 101 15.66 0.61 3.65
C GLN A 101 15.36 -0.79 3.14
N LEU A 102 14.09 -1.00 2.77
CA LEU A 102 13.62 -2.21 2.11
C LEU A 102 12.45 -1.88 1.17
N LYS A 103 12.14 -2.80 0.26
CA LYS A 103 10.93 -2.72 -0.55
C LYS A 103 9.76 -3.34 0.21
N TYR A 104 8.65 -2.63 0.21
CA TYR A 104 7.41 -3.01 0.87
C TYR A 104 6.27 -2.94 -0.13
N VAL A 105 5.45 -3.98 -0.21
CA VAL A 105 4.28 -4.04 -1.10
C VAL A 105 3.03 -4.22 -0.26
N ARG A 106 2.07 -3.32 -0.45
CA ARG A 106 0.73 -3.43 0.10
C ARG A 106 -0.23 -3.88 -0.99
N VAL A 107 -0.89 -5.01 -0.78
CA VAL A 107 -1.73 -5.73 -1.74
C VAL A 107 -3.18 -5.68 -1.31
N GLU A 108 -4.06 -5.27 -2.21
CA GLU A 108 -5.49 -5.15 -1.98
C GLU A 108 -6.19 -6.44 -2.43
N LEU A 109 -6.23 -7.47 -1.56
CA LEU A 109 -6.82 -8.78 -1.89
C LEU A 109 -8.31 -8.71 -2.21
N PHE A 110 -9.00 -7.67 -1.77
CA PHE A 110 -10.40 -7.41 -2.14
C PHE A 110 -10.55 -6.91 -3.58
N ASN A 111 -9.46 -6.48 -4.23
CA ASN A 111 -9.46 -5.85 -5.55
C ASN A 111 -8.68 -6.70 -6.60
N PRO A 112 -9.19 -7.89 -6.98
CA PRO A 112 -8.53 -8.78 -7.92
C PRO A 112 -8.52 -8.20 -9.35
N ILE A 113 -7.46 -8.53 -10.10
CA ILE A 113 -7.31 -8.21 -11.52
C ILE A 113 -7.59 -9.48 -12.31
N GLY A 114 -8.78 -9.54 -12.92
CA GLY A 114 -9.26 -10.75 -13.58
C GLY A 114 -9.73 -11.84 -12.60
N GLU A 115 -9.71 -13.09 -13.04
CA GLU A 115 -10.07 -14.24 -12.21
C GLU A 115 -8.82 -14.83 -11.55
N ALA A 116 -8.87 -15.03 -10.23
CA ALA A 116 -7.82 -15.71 -9.51
C ALA A 116 -7.85 -17.22 -9.79
N THR A 117 -6.70 -17.81 -10.08
CA THR A 117 -6.50 -19.24 -10.32
C THR A 117 -5.47 -19.80 -9.35
N GLU A 118 -5.30 -21.14 -9.32
CA GLU A 118 -4.22 -21.76 -8.54
C GLU A 118 -2.81 -21.38 -9.04
N ALA A 119 -2.68 -21.00 -10.32
CA ALA A 119 -1.41 -20.66 -10.94
C ALA A 119 -1.09 -19.16 -10.88
N ALA A 120 -2.09 -18.28 -10.78
CA ALA A 120 -1.94 -16.84 -10.72
C ALA A 120 -3.10 -16.21 -9.97
N ALA A 121 -2.77 -15.35 -9.00
CA ALA A 121 -3.74 -14.59 -8.23
C ALA A 121 -3.24 -13.15 -8.14
N GLU A 122 -3.64 -12.35 -9.13
CA GLU A 122 -3.19 -10.98 -9.30
C GLU A 122 -4.16 -9.99 -8.65
N PHE A 123 -3.60 -9.06 -7.89
CA PHE A 123 -4.36 -8.04 -7.18
C PHE A 123 -3.73 -6.67 -7.40
N THR A 124 -4.51 -5.61 -7.28
CA THR A 124 -3.97 -4.25 -7.25
C THR A 124 -3.05 -4.10 -6.04
N ALA A 125 -1.94 -3.39 -6.24
CA ALA A 125 -0.92 -3.25 -5.22
C ALA A 125 -0.13 -1.95 -5.38
N ARG A 126 0.46 -1.50 -4.26
CA ARG A 126 1.37 -0.36 -4.21
C ARG A 126 2.72 -0.81 -3.66
N LEU A 127 3.78 -0.52 -4.40
CA LEU A 127 5.16 -0.75 -3.98
C LEU A 127 5.73 0.54 -3.40
N PHE A 128 6.25 0.45 -2.19
CA PHE A 128 6.97 1.51 -1.48
C PHE A 128 8.43 1.12 -1.30
N THR A 129 9.31 2.10 -1.31
CA THR A 129 10.58 2.00 -0.62
C THR A 129 10.36 2.55 0.77
N VAL A 130 10.73 1.82 1.81
CA VAL A 130 10.51 2.25 3.19
C VAL A 130 11.79 2.17 4.00
N ALA A 131 11.96 3.13 4.92
CA ALA A 131 13.00 3.09 5.95
C ALA A 131 12.39 2.56 7.24
N ASN A 132 13.01 1.53 7.81
CA ASN A 132 12.52 0.87 9.03
C ASN A 132 13.09 1.54 10.27
N GLU A 133 12.20 2.08 11.10
CA GLU A 133 12.47 2.52 12.46
C GLU A 133 11.94 1.48 13.45
N VAL A 134 12.80 0.89 14.26
CA VAL A 134 12.39 0.05 15.39
C VAL A 134 12.31 0.92 16.63
N SER A 135 11.09 1.15 17.11
CA SER A 135 10.85 2.05 18.25
C SER A 135 11.04 1.34 19.59
N ASP A 136 10.67 0.06 19.69
CA ASP A 136 10.72 -0.70 20.93
C ASP A 136 10.95 -2.20 20.70
N ASN A 137 11.67 -2.80 21.64
CA ASN A 137 11.92 -4.24 21.72
C ASN A 137 11.79 -4.65 23.19
N SER A 138 10.59 -5.07 23.58
CA SER A 138 10.19 -5.24 24.98
C SER A 138 9.67 -6.66 25.27
N GLY A 139 9.61 -6.98 26.55
CA GLY A 139 9.03 -8.21 27.10
C GLY A 139 9.38 -8.38 28.57
N ALA A 140 8.39 -8.65 29.40
CA ALA A 140 8.62 -9.00 30.80
C ALA A 140 9.13 -10.45 30.92
N GLY A 141 9.66 -10.79 32.12
CA GLY A 141 10.14 -12.16 32.39
C GLY A 141 9.02 -13.20 32.17
N GLY A 142 9.27 -14.19 31.33
CA GLY A 142 8.29 -15.21 30.95
C GLY A 142 7.33 -14.83 29.82
N GLU A 143 7.36 -13.59 29.31
CA GLU A 143 6.54 -13.15 28.19
C GLU A 143 7.26 -13.26 26.84
N LYS A 144 6.47 -13.20 25.77
CA LYS A 144 7.01 -13.15 24.39
C LYS A 144 7.59 -11.77 24.10
N ILE A 145 8.73 -11.73 23.43
CA ILE A 145 9.33 -10.47 22.99
C ILE A 145 8.42 -9.80 21.96
N SER A 146 8.09 -8.54 22.21
CA SER A 146 7.38 -7.64 21.29
C SER A 146 8.39 -6.76 20.57
N VAL A 147 8.15 -6.54 19.29
CA VAL A 147 8.90 -5.59 18.47
C VAL A 147 7.90 -4.65 17.82
N SER A 148 8.07 -3.36 18.03
CA SER A 148 7.26 -2.33 17.40
C SER A 148 8.12 -1.31 16.68
N GLY A 149 7.54 -0.68 15.67
CA GLY A 149 8.23 0.31 14.87
C GLY A 149 7.35 0.93 13.81
N THR A 150 7.99 1.72 12.95
CA THR A 150 7.35 2.41 11.85
C THR A 150 8.18 2.26 10.58
N LEU A 151 7.51 1.94 9.48
CA LEU A 151 8.09 1.98 8.15
C LEU A 151 7.75 3.34 7.53
N HIS A 152 8.73 4.19 7.34
CA HIS A 152 8.57 5.51 6.72
C HIS A 152 8.76 5.40 5.22
N ALA A 153 7.79 5.86 4.44
CA ALA A 153 7.90 5.85 2.99
C ALA A 153 9.03 6.80 2.52
N VAL A 154 9.84 6.31 1.59
CA VAL A 154 10.92 7.06 0.94
C VAL A 154 10.54 7.31 -0.51
N GLY A 155 10.03 8.52 -0.78
CA GLY A 155 9.50 8.90 -2.09
C GLY A 155 8.10 8.34 -2.38
N ASP A 156 7.65 8.54 -3.62
CA ASP A 156 6.30 8.18 -4.04
C ASP A 156 6.11 6.67 -4.22
N PRO A 157 4.91 6.14 -3.91
CA PRO A 157 4.58 4.74 -4.19
C PRO A 157 4.45 4.48 -5.69
N ILE A 158 4.89 3.30 -6.10
CA ILE A 158 4.73 2.82 -7.46
C ILE A 158 3.45 1.98 -7.52
N GLN A 159 2.49 2.40 -8.35
CA GLN A 159 1.27 1.64 -8.61
C GLN A 159 1.59 0.39 -9.44
N GLY A 160 0.87 -0.70 -9.20
CA GLY A 160 1.08 -1.93 -9.92
C GLY A 160 0.11 -3.04 -9.54
N LYS A 161 0.49 -4.25 -9.91
CA LYS A 161 -0.16 -5.48 -9.50
C LYS A 161 0.83 -6.41 -8.80
N PHE A 162 0.30 -7.23 -7.93
CA PHE A 162 1.08 -8.26 -7.23
C PHE A 162 0.42 -9.63 -7.43
N ASP A 163 1.21 -10.58 -7.89
CA ASP A 163 0.79 -11.98 -7.95
C ASP A 163 1.21 -12.67 -6.64
N THR A 164 0.23 -13.11 -5.87
CA THR A 164 0.46 -13.73 -4.56
C THR A 164 1.02 -15.15 -4.64
N VAL A 165 0.90 -15.81 -5.80
CA VAL A 165 1.43 -17.16 -6.04
C VAL A 165 2.91 -17.09 -6.38
N SER A 166 3.27 -16.30 -7.40
CA SER A 166 4.67 -16.11 -7.82
C SER A 166 5.44 -15.14 -6.95
N LYS A 167 4.75 -14.39 -6.07
CA LYS A 167 5.30 -13.32 -5.23
C LYS A 167 6.05 -12.27 -6.05
N LYS A 168 5.44 -11.79 -7.14
CA LYS A 168 6.04 -10.80 -8.03
C LYS A 168 5.20 -9.55 -8.12
N PHE A 169 5.86 -8.40 -8.03
CA PHE A 169 5.27 -7.10 -8.32
C PHE A 169 5.54 -6.71 -9.77
N THR A 170 4.52 -6.17 -10.44
CA THR A 170 4.63 -5.60 -11.78
C THR A 170 4.11 -4.18 -11.76
N ALA A 171 4.98 -3.21 -12.05
CA ALA A 171 4.60 -1.80 -12.12
C ALA A 171 3.68 -1.52 -13.32
N GLY A 172 2.69 -0.64 -13.13
CA GLY A 172 1.76 -0.22 -14.17
C GLY A 172 0.42 0.20 -13.59
N THR A 173 -0.46 0.71 -14.45
CA THR A 173 -1.84 1.01 -14.08
C THR A 173 -2.72 -0.16 -14.45
N PHE A 174 -3.26 -0.83 -13.47
CA PHE A 174 -4.18 -1.96 -13.62
C PHE A 174 -5.50 -1.62 -12.95
N ALA A 175 -6.60 -1.98 -13.60
CA ALA A 175 -7.93 -1.85 -13.01
C ALA A 175 -8.30 -3.15 -12.31
N GLY A 176 -8.51 -3.08 -11.02
CA GLY A 176 -9.11 -4.16 -10.25
C GLY A 176 -10.64 -4.16 -10.34
N LYS A 177 -11.27 -5.09 -9.65
CA LYS A 177 -12.75 -5.25 -9.66
C LYS A 177 -13.51 -3.97 -9.29
N TYR A 178 -12.97 -3.17 -8.39
CA TYR A 178 -13.61 -1.96 -7.86
C TYR A 178 -13.05 -0.65 -8.43
N ASP A 179 -12.00 -0.73 -9.25
CA ASP A 179 -11.43 0.45 -9.88
C ASP A 179 -12.19 0.80 -11.17
N PRO A 180 -12.38 2.09 -11.48
CA PRO A 180 -12.88 2.48 -12.78
C PRO A 180 -11.89 2.03 -13.87
N PRO A 181 -12.36 1.60 -15.06
CA PRO A 181 -11.46 1.25 -16.14
C PRO A 181 -10.53 2.46 -16.44
N PRO A 182 -9.23 2.22 -16.71
CA PRO A 182 -8.30 3.29 -16.99
C PRO A 182 -8.84 4.17 -18.11
N SER A 183 -8.96 5.48 -17.86
CA SER A 183 -9.43 6.43 -18.86
C SER A 183 -8.50 6.32 -20.07
N ARG A 184 -9.07 6.00 -21.24
CA ARG A 184 -8.32 6.05 -22.50
C ARG A 184 -7.75 7.46 -22.61
N LYS A 185 -6.43 7.63 -22.50
CA LYS A 185 -5.78 8.87 -22.92
C LYS A 185 -6.24 9.10 -24.35
N GLN A 186 -6.97 10.18 -24.59
CA GLN A 186 -7.30 10.59 -25.95
C GLN A 186 -5.97 10.73 -26.67
N VAL A 187 -5.71 9.83 -27.60
CA VAL A 187 -4.63 10.01 -28.57
C VAL A 187 -5.07 11.24 -29.36
N ASN A 188 -4.39 12.32 -29.13
CA ASN A 188 -4.62 13.58 -29.83
C ASN A 188 -4.21 13.37 -31.31
N THR A 189 -5.15 12.91 -32.11
CA THR A 189 -5.01 12.84 -33.58
C THR A 189 -5.22 14.24 -34.16
N GLY A 190 -4.46 15.18 -33.68
CA GLY A 190 -4.39 16.52 -34.17
C GLY A 190 -3.05 16.74 -34.85
N SER A 191 -2.91 16.37 -36.12
CA SER A 191 -2.00 16.98 -37.09
C SER A 191 -1.70 16.05 -38.27
N VAL A 192 -2.68 15.77 -39.11
CA VAL A 192 -2.41 15.48 -40.53
C VAL A 192 -3.57 16.02 -41.35
N LEU A 193 -3.56 17.31 -41.62
CA LEU A 193 -4.37 17.91 -42.69
C LEU A 193 -3.82 19.33 -43.01
N LEU A 194 -2.65 19.39 -43.60
CA LEU A 194 -2.21 20.57 -44.36
C LEU A 194 -1.05 20.18 -45.29
N ALA A 195 -1.36 19.46 -46.39
CA ALA A 195 -0.49 19.41 -47.54
C ALA A 195 -1.27 18.84 -48.74
N GLN A 196 -2.21 19.61 -49.27
CA GLN A 196 -2.62 19.52 -50.69
C GLN A 196 -3.50 20.73 -51.05
N ARG A 197 -2.84 21.84 -51.37
CA ARG A 197 -3.33 22.86 -52.30
C ARG A 197 -2.12 23.55 -52.88
N GLY A 198 -1.80 23.17 -54.11
CA GLY A 198 -0.79 23.84 -54.91
C GLY A 198 -0.63 23.14 -56.24
N GLN A 199 -1.60 23.26 -57.14
CA GLN A 199 -1.43 23.52 -58.58
C GLN A 199 -2.78 23.93 -59.12
#